data_40785c595d76d9731beabc6260a7b09d
#
_entry.id   40785c595d76d9731beabc6260a7b09d
#
_cell.length_a   1.000
_cell.length_b   1.000
_cell.length_c   1.000
_cell.angle_alpha   90.00
_cell.angle_beta   90.00
_cell.angle_gamma   90.00
#
_symmetry.space_group_name_H-M   'P 1'
#
loop_
_entity.id
_entity.type
_entity.pdbx_description
1 polymer ?
#
loop_
_entity_poly.entity_id
_entity_poly.type
_entity_poly.pdbx_seq_one_letter_code
_entity_poly.pdbx_strand_id
1 'polypeptide(L)'
;MIPLWIWIIAVLLVVGIAVAVLLSSYENKRLTVEYYEIESEKIPEAFDGYRIVFLTDLHCAQFGENNQELIERIDECRPDMILVGGDMVISRESSNEEVPLALMKELSAKYLIYYADGNHELKLARNEEIFGVRYKDYVHSLKEYNIHHISNETIVIQSETGFISLTAFDLEKKYYQRFHVPRMPLSHMESVVGSSPGNIFHILLAHNPNYLKTYADWGSDLVLAGHFHGGMVRIPKFGGVISPQFQIFPKYDAGEFHEGETTMILSRGLGNHSIKLRLFNKPEISCIELKKRD
;
A
#
# COMPACT_ATOMS: atom_id res chain seq x y z
N MET A 1 -13.01 24.60 -45.76
CA MET A 1 -13.65 23.34 -45.28
C MET A 1 -12.61 22.54 -44.49
N ILE A 2 -12.95 22.03 -43.31
CA ILE A 2 -12.05 21.16 -42.53
C ILE A 2 -11.95 19.84 -43.28
N PRO A 3 -10.74 19.32 -43.56
CA PRO A 3 -10.55 18.05 -44.27
C PRO A 3 -11.22 16.88 -43.55
N LEU A 4 -11.76 15.91 -44.27
CA LEU A 4 -12.48 14.75 -43.75
C LEU A 4 -11.62 13.94 -42.75
N TRP A 5 -10.32 13.81 -42.98
CA TRP A 5 -9.41 13.05 -42.10
C TRP A 5 -9.33 13.66 -40.69
N ILE A 6 -9.51 14.98 -40.50
CA ILE A 6 -9.55 15.62 -39.18
C ILE A 6 -10.79 15.13 -38.41
N TRP A 7 -11.94 15.05 -39.08
CA TRP A 7 -13.14 14.51 -38.45
C TRP A 7 -13.01 13.04 -38.09
N ILE A 8 -12.36 12.24 -38.93
CA ILE A 8 -12.10 10.83 -38.65
C ILE A 8 -11.21 10.72 -37.42
N ILE A 9 -10.11 11.49 -37.32
CA ILE A 9 -9.23 11.49 -36.14
C ILE A 9 -10.00 11.93 -34.89
N ALA A 10 -10.81 12.99 -34.99
CA ALA A 10 -11.59 13.45 -33.84
C ALA A 10 -12.59 12.39 -33.35
N VAL A 11 -13.27 11.69 -34.25
CA VAL A 11 -14.18 10.58 -33.90
C VAL A 11 -13.40 9.43 -33.25
N LEU A 12 -12.28 9.03 -33.83
CA LEU A 12 -11.45 7.95 -33.25
C LEU A 12 -10.93 8.31 -31.86
N LEU A 13 -10.55 9.57 -31.65
CA LEU A 13 -10.12 10.06 -30.33
C LEU A 13 -11.27 9.98 -29.30
N VAL A 14 -12.46 10.47 -29.66
CA VAL A 14 -13.64 10.43 -28.80
C VAL A 14 -14.02 8.99 -28.44
N VAL A 15 -14.04 8.10 -29.44
CA VAL A 15 -14.30 6.66 -29.22
C VAL A 15 -13.23 6.06 -28.31
N GLY A 16 -11.96 6.35 -28.55
CA GLY A 16 -10.86 5.88 -27.70
C GLY A 16 -11.00 6.33 -26.25
N ILE A 17 -11.34 7.60 -26.02
CA ILE A 17 -11.60 8.14 -24.66
C ILE A 17 -12.80 7.42 -24.02
N ALA A 18 -13.90 7.26 -24.75
CA ALA A 18 -15.08 6.57 -24.24
C ALA A 18 -14.76 5.12 -23.82
N VAL A 19 -14.02 4.38 -24.65
CA VAL A 19 -13.57 3.02 -24.35
C VAL A 19 -12.67 3.03 -23.11
N ALA A 20 -11.72 3.96 -22.99
CA ALA A 20 -10.84 4.08 -21.83
C ALA A 20 -11.62 4.36 -20.55
N VAL A 21 -12.64 5.23 -20.57
CA VAL A 21 -13.50 5.52 -19.41
C VAL A 21 -14.32 4.28 -19.00
N LEU A 22 -14.91 3.58 -19.97
CA LEU A 22 -15.67 2.35 -19.69
C LEU A 22 -14.78 1.26 -19.11
N LEU A 23 -13.60 1.04 -19.70
CA LEU A 23 -12.62 0.07 -19.20
C LEU A 23 -12.16 0.43 -17.79
N SER A 24 -11.84 1.70 -17.55
CA SER A 24 -11.46 2.18 -16.22
C SER A 24 -12.57 1.98 -15.19
N SER A 25 -13.82 2.26 -15.53
CA SER A 25 -14.97 2.03 -14.65
C SER A 25 -15.15 0.55 -14.32
N TYR A 26 -14.88 -0.32 -15.28
CA TYR A 26 -14.92 -1.76 -15.09
C TYR A 26 -13.78 -2.24 -14.19
N GLU A 27 -12.54 -1.82 -14.47
CA GLU A 27 -11.36 -2.25 -13.71
C GLU A 27 -11.38 -1.76 -12.26
N ASN A 28 -11.85 -0.55 -12.00
CA ASN A 28 -11.96 0.01 -10.65
C ASN A 28 -12.83 -0.84 -9.68
N LYS A 29 -13.67 -1.73 -10.22
CA LYS A 29 -14.55 -2.61 -9.45
C LYS A 29 -14.07 -4.06 -9.40
N ARG A 30 -12.93 -4.38 -10.01
CA ARG A 30 -12.43 -5.74 -10.15
C ARG A 30 -11.20 -5.97 -9.29
N LEU A 31 -11.42 -6.46 -8.10
CA LEU A 31 -10.33 -6.89 -7.22
C LEU A 31 -9.52 -8.02 -7.85
N THR A 32 -8.20 -7.94 -7.70
CA THR A 32 -7.28 -9.03 -7.99
C THR A 32 -6.52 -9.40 -6.73
N VAL A 33 -6.19 -10.68 -6.57
CA VAL A 33 -5.26 -11.16 -5.56
C VAL A 33 -3.96 -11.50 -6.28
N GLU A 34 -2.88 -10.87 -5.84
CA GLU A 34 -1.52 -11.19 -6.30
C GLU A 34 -0.82 -11.98 -5.20
N TYR A 35 -0.19 -13.10 -5.58
CA TYR A 35 0.47 -14.00 -4.66
C TYR A 35 1.98 -13.84 -4.77
N TYR A 36 2.63 -13.69 -3.61
CA TYR A 36 4.08 -13.57 -3.49
C TYR A 36 4.59 -14.60 -2.51
N GLU A 37 5.78 -15.13 -2.77
CA GLU A 37 6.48 -16.03 -1.87
C GLU A 37 7.81 -15.41 -1.47
N ILE A 38 8.05 -15.27 -0.17
CA ILE A 38 9.25 -14.64 0.38
C ILE A 38 10.07 -15.70 1.10
N GLU A 39 11.21 -16.03 0.52
CA GLU A 39 12.13 -17.02 1.07
C GLU A 39 13.28 -16.35 1.82
N SER A 40 13.58 -16.81 3.06
CA SER A 40 14.74 -16.38 3.81
C SER A 40 15.16 -17.41 4.86
N GLU A 41 16.49 -17.55 5.06
CA GLU A 41 17.06 -18.34 6.16
C GLU A 41 16.73 -17.74 7.55
N LYS A 42 16.40 -16.42 7.60
CA LYS A 42 16.02 -15.73 8.83
C LYS A 42 14.57 -15.99 9.26
N ILE A 43 13.74 -16.59 8.41
CA ILE A 43 12.36 -16.94 8.75
C ILE A 43 12.38 -18.12 9.71
N PRO A 44 11.85 -17.96 10.95
CA PRO A 44 11.77 -19.08 11.88
C PRO A 44 10.80 -20.16 11.40
N GLU A 45 11.01 -21.41 11.79
CA GLU A 45 10.14 -22.56 11.51
C GLU A 45 8.65 -22.29 11.78
N ALA A 46 8.37 -21.55 12.86
CA ALA A 46 7.01 -21.19 13.24
C ALA A 46 6.31 -20.23 12.26
N PHE A 47 7.05 -19.62 11.36
CA PHE A 47 6.53 -18.74 10.33
C PHE A 47 6.69 -19.33 8.92
N ASP A 48 7.12 -20.57 8.77
CA ASP A 48 7.11 -21.26 7.47
C ASP A 48 5.68 -21.53 7.04
N GLY A 49 5.31 -21.10 5.83
CA GLY A 49 3.94 -21.14 5.30
C GLY A 49 3.00 -20.07 5.90
N TYR A 50 3.51 -19.14 6.73
CA TYR A 50 2.71 -18.07 7.33
C TYR A 50 2.23 -17.08 6.27
N ARG A 51 0.94 -16.80 6.24
CA ARG A 51 0.31 -15.96 5.22
C ARG A 51 -0.05 -14.58 5.74
N ILE A 52 0.44 -13.59 5.04
CA ILE A 52 0.20 -12.18 5.30
C ILE A 52 -0.64 -11.62 4.16
N VAL A 53 -1.78 -11.01 4.48
CA VAL A 53 -2.48 -10.15 3.53
C VAL A 53 -2.03 -8.71 3.76
N PHE A 54 -1.54 -8.06 2.71
CA PHE A 54 -1.15 -6.66 2.73
C PHE A 54 -2.20 -5.82 2.00
N LEU A 55 -2.74 -4.81 2.69
CA LEU A 55 -3.74 -3.86 2.22
C LEU A 55 -3.19 -2.45 2.31
N THR A 56 -3.38 -1.65 1.27
CA THR A 56 -2.97 -0.24 1.26
C THR A 56 -3.82 0.57 0.29
N ASP A 57 -3.80 1.90 0.43
CA ASP A 57 -4.39 2.84 -0.52
C ASP A 57 -5.88 2.56 -0.81
N LEU A 58 -6.68 2.30 0.22
CA LEU A 58 -8.14 2.11 0.04
C LEU A 58 -8.82 3.41 -0.35
N HIS A 59 -8.36 4.56 0.20
CA HIS A 59 -8.90 5.89 -0.08
C HIS A 59 -10.43 5.94 0.03
N CYS A 60 -10.99 5.34 1.08
CA CYS A 60 -12.43 5.24 1.31
C CYS A 60 -13.19 4.57 0.15
N ALA A 61 -12.53 3.78 -0.70
CA ALA A 61 -13.21 3.01 -1.73
C ALA A 61 -14.01 1.86 -1.10
N GLN A 62 -15.05 1.43 -1.79
CA GLN A 62 -15.93 0.35 -1.34
C GLN A 62 -16.09 -0.69 -2.45
N PHE A 63 -15.98 -1.97 -2.08
CA PHE A 63 -16.11 -3.12 -2.96
C PHE A 63 -17.30 -3.98 -2.53
N GLY A 64 -18.38 -3.90 -3.28
CA GLY A 64 -19.66 -4.45 -2.88
C GLY A 64 -20.32 -3.66 -1.75
N GLU A 65 -21.44 -4.14 -1.22
CA GLU A 65 -22.07 -3.54 -0.06
C GLU A 65 -21.22 -3.79 1.20
N ASN A 66 -20.90 -2.73 1.96
CA ASN A 66 -20.06 -2.82 3.17
C ASN A 66 -18.72 -3.52 2.97
N ASN A 67 -18.11 -3.41 1.80
CA ASN A 67 -16.85 -4.08 1.44
C ASN A 67 -16.92 -5.62 1.44
N GLN A 68 -18.11 -6.22 1.32
CA GLN A 68 -18.29 -7.67 1.39
C GLN A 68 -17.42 -8.41 0.36
N GLU A 69 -17.34 -7.89 -0.88
CA GLU A 69 -16.50 -8.50 -1.93
C GLU A 69 -15.00 -8.49 -1.56
N LEU A 70 -14.53 -7.40 -0.92
CA LEU A 70 -13.15 -7.31 -0.46
C LEU A 70 -12.88 -8.28 0.69
N ILE A 71 -13.80 -8.38 1.66
CA ILE A 71 -13.69 -9.29 2.80
C ILE A 71 -13.66 -10.74 2.32
N GLU A 72 -14.53 -11.14 1.40
CA GLU A 72 -14.56 -12.49 0.82
C GLU A 72 -13.23 -12.84 0.14
N ARG A 73 -12.65 -11.92 -0.62
CA ARG A 73 -11.34 -12.13 -1.26
C ARG A 73 -10.20 -12.24 -0.26
N ILE A 74 -10.26 -11.50 0.84
CA ILE A 74 -9.28 -11.63 1.94
C ILE A 74 -9.44 -12.98 2.63
N ASP A 75 -10.68 -13.41 2.92
CA ASP A 75 -10.97 -14.71 3.53
C ASP A 75 -10.47 -15.88 2.65
N GLU A 76 -10.57 -15.77 1.32
CA GLU A 76 -10.04 -16.76 0.37
C GLU A 76 -8.50 -16.92 0.48
N CYS A 77 -7.77 -15.86 0.83
CA CYS A 77 -6.33 -15.91 1.06
C CYS A 77 -5.96 -16.67 2.34
N ARG A 78 -6.89 -16.83 3.29
CA ARG A 78 -6.68 -17.45 4.61
C ARG A 78 -5.47 -16.86 5.34
N PRO A 79 -5.44 -15.54 5.58
CA PRO A 79 -4.30 -14.93 6.24
C PRO A 79 -4.19 -15.32 7.71
N ASP A 80 -2.96 -15.46 8.19
CA ASP A 80 -2.65 -15.56 9.62
C ASP A 80 -2.60 -14.17 10.26
N MET A 81 -2.25 -13.13 9.48
CA MET A 81 -2.35 -11.72 9.88
C MET A 81 -2.60 -10.81 8.67
N ILE A 82 -3.07 -9.60 8.96
CA ILE A 82 -3.22 -8.53 7.97
C ILE A 82 -2.28 -7.38 8.34
N LEU A 83 -1.51 -6.90 7.36
CA LEU A 83 -0.71 -5.69 7.46
C LEU A 83 -1.35 -4.59 6.61
N VAL A 84 -1.56 -3.43 7.20
CA VAL A 84 -2.12 -2.25 6.52
C VAL A 84 -1.03 -1.21 6.36
N GLY A 85 -0.76 -0.83 5.10
CA GLY A 85 0.32 0.08 4.71
C GLY A 85 -0.12 1.55 4.54
N GLY A 86 -1.27 1.93 5.11
CA GLY A 86 -1.77 3.30 5.13
C GLY A 86 -2.57 3.72 3.89
N ASP A 87 -2.90 5.01 3.85
CA ASP A 87 -3.78 5.64 2.85
C ASP A 87 -5.15 4.94 2.72
N MET A 88 -5.67 4.43 3.84
CA MET A 88 -7.02 3.89 3.91
C MET A 88 -8.07 5.00 3.86
N VAL A 89 -7.72 6.18 4.34
CA VAL A 89 -8.54 7.40 4.32
C VAL A 89 -8.07 8.39 3.25
N ILE A 90 -8.83 9.49 3.05
CA ILE A 90 -8.44 10.63 2.21
C ILE A 90 -8.38 11.89 3.06
N SER A 91 -7.30 12.65 2.99
CA SER A 91 -7.15 13.93 3.68
C SER A 91 -7.89 15.06 2.93
N ARG A 92 -9.24 15.00 2.91
CA ARG A 92 -10.16 15.99 2.36
C ARG A 92 -11.35 16.15 3.29
N GLU A 93 -12.03 17.29 3.26
CA GLU A 93 -13.22 17.55 4.08
C GLU A 93 -14.36 16.55 3.80
N SER A 94 -14.51 16.13 2.55
CA SER A 94 -15.53 15.18 2.11
C SER A 94 -15.15 13.71 2.25
N SER A 95 -14.10 13.39 3.00
CA SER A 95 -13.71 12.00 3.25
C SER A 95 -14.74 11.31 4.15
N ASN A 96 -14.97 10.04 3.88
CA ASN A 96 -15.84 9.19 4.69
C ASN A 96 -15.00 8.09 5.37
N GLU A 97 -14.50 8.38 6.57
CA GLU A 97 -13.71 7.45 7.37
C GLU A 97 -14.52 6.26 7.89
N GLU A 98 -15.85 6.32 7.86
CA GLU A 98 -16.71 5.19 8.26
C GLU A 98 -16.48 3.96 7.37
N VAL A 99 -16.16 4.18 6.08
CA VAL A 99 -15.93 3.07 5.14
C VAL A 99 -14.72 2.22 5.53
N PRO A 100 -13.49 2.79 5.70
CA PRO A 100 -12.36 2.00 6.17
C PRO A 100 -12.53 1.51 7.61
N LEU A 101 -13.17 2.26 8.51
CA LEU A 101 -13.42 1.82 9.88
C LEU A 101 -14.36 0.61 9.93
N ALA A 102 -15.42 0.59 9.13
CA ALA A 102 -16.32 -0.58 9.04
C ALA A 102 -15.57 -1.81 8.53
N LEU A 103 -14.75 -1.66 7.48
CA LEU A 103 -13.91 -2.74 6.97
C LEU A 103 -12.94 -3.25 8.05
N MET A 104 -12.24 -2.36 8.72
CA MET A 104 -11.27 -2.71 9.76
C MET A 104 -11.94 -3.44 10.93
N LYS A 105 -13.13 -3.00 11.35
CA LYS A 105 -13.91 -3.64 12.39
C LYS A 105 -14.30 -5.08 12.04
N GLU A 106 -14.78 -5.32 10.82
CA GLU A 106 -15.16 -6.66 10.36
C GLU A 106 -13.94 -7.59 10.26
N LEU A 107 -12.82 -7.09 9.74
CA LEU A 107 -11.59 -7.88 9.60
C LEU A 107 -10.96 -8.18 10.97
N SER A 108 -10.97 -7.23 11.90
CA SER A 108 -10.37 -7.43 13.23
C SER A 108 -11.12 -8.44 14.11
N ALA A 109 -12.39 -8.73 13.78
CA ALA A 109 -13.13 -9.81 14.43
C ALA A 109 -12.60 -11.22 14.06
N LYS A 110 -11.79 -11.32 12.99
CA LYS A 110 -11.31 -12.60 12.44
C LYS A 110 -9.77 -12.70 12.46
N TYR A 111 -9.07 -11.59 12.30
CA TYR A 111 -7.63 -11.56 12.02
C TYR A 111 -6.89 -10.60 12.92
N LEU A 112 -5.63 -10.93 13.23
CA LEU A 112 -4.68 -10.01 13.82
C LEU A 112 -4.30 -8.95 12.79
N ILE A 113 -4.44 -7.67 13.15
CA ILE A 113 -4.18 -6.53 12.24
C ILE A 113 -3.16 -5.59 12.84
N TYR A 114 -2.11 -5.28 12.05
CA TYR A 114 -1.18 -4.18 12.28
C TYR A 114 -1.40 -3.11 11.24
N TYR A 115 -1.48 -1.88 11.68
CA TYR A 115 -1.83 -0.72 10.85
C TYR A 115 -0.75 0.34 10.94
N ALA A 116 -0.13 0.68 9.81
CA ALA A 116 0.79 1.80 9.66
C ALA A 116 0.13 2.95 8.89
N ASP A 117 0.55 4.17 9.14
CA ASP A 117 0.03 5.36 8.47
C ASP A 117 0.61 5.54 7.06
N GLY A 118 -0.24 5.97 6.12
CA GLY A 118 0.18 6.53 4.84
C GLY A 118 0.29 8.06 4.89
N ASN A 119 0.53 8.67 3.74
CA ASN A 119 0.66 10.14 3.69
C ASN A 119 -0.66 10.87 3.94
N HIS A 120 -1.80 10.24 3.74
CA HIS A 120 -3.10 10.83 4.02
C HIS A 120 -3.41 10.87 5.50
N GLU A 121 -3.19 9.80 6.25
CA GLU A 121 -3.29 9.76 7.70
C GLU A 121 -2.35 10.78 8.33
N LEU A 122 -1.07 10.79 7.93
CA LEU A 122 -0.08 11.74 8.42
C LEU A 122 -0.42 13.20 8.07
N LYS A 123 -1.12 13.45 6.95
CA LYS A 123 -1.59 14.79 6.61
C LYS A 123 -2.76 15.21 7.49
N LEU A 124 -3.68 14.31 7.85
CA LEU A 124 -4.73 14.58 8.84
C LEU A 124 -4.11 14.90 10.19
N ALA A 125 -3.14 14.10 10.65
CA ALA A 125 -2.43 14.29 11.91
C ALA A 125 -1.71 15.65 12.02
N ARG A 126 -1.06 16.08 10.93
CA ARG A 126 -0.21 17.28 10.89
C ARG A 126 -0.96 18.59 10.65
N ASN A 127 -2.23 18.55 10.28
CA ASN A 127 -3.03 19.74 9.95
C ASN A 127 -4.36 19.70 10.72
N GLU A 128 -4.26 19.57 12.03
CA GLU A 128 -5.43 19.51 12.93
C GLU A 128 -6.25 20.81 12.86
N GLU A 129 -5.62 21.95 12.54
CA GLU A 129 -6.30 23.23 12.32
C GLU A 129 -7.27 23.20 11.12
N ILE A 130 -7.05 22.30 10.13
CA ILE A 130 -7.91 22.13 8.94
C ILE A 130 -8.89 20.99 9.15
N PHE A 131 -8.43 19.88 9.69
CA PHE A 131 -9.17 18.61 9.75
C PHE A 131 -9.75 18.31 11.14
N GLY A 132 -9.50 19.16 12.13
CA GLY A 132 -9.95 18.91 13.51
C GLY A 132 -9.31 17.65 14.09
N VAL A 133 -10.06 16.97 14.95
CA VAL A 133 -9.58 15.77 15.68
C VAL A 133 -9.73 14.45 14.89
N ARG A 134 -10.10 14.50 13.61
CA ARG A 134 -10.42 13.33 12.78
C ARG A 134 -9.37 12.21 12.82
N TYR A 135 -8.07 12.56 12.78
CA TYR A 135 -7.02 11.57 12.91
C TYR A 135 -7.04 10.87 14.27
N LYS A 136 -7.22 11.64 15.35
CA LYS A 136 -7.26 11.11 16.71
C LYS A 136 -8.45 10.16 16.89
N ASP A 137 -9.62 10.57 16.37
CA ASP A 137 -10.84 9.75 16.42
C ASP A 137 -10.68 8.47 15.60
N TYR A 138 -10.05 8.58 14.42
CA TYR A 138 -9.76 7.42 13.58
C TYR A 138 -8.86 6.41 14.29
N VAL A 139 -7.71 6.86 14.83
CA VAL A 139 -6.78 6.00 15.58
C VAL A 139 -7.42 5.45 16.85
N HIS A 140 -8.27 6.23 17.53
CA HIS A 140 -9.01 5.76 18.69
C HIS A 140 -9.94 4.60 18.32
N SER A 141 -10.70 4.72 17.23
CA SER A 141 -11.57 3.66 16.72
C SER A 141 -10.79 2.39 16.35
N LEU A 142 -9.61 2.52 15.70
CA LEU A 142 -8.75 1.36 15.42
C LEU A 142 -8.38 0.61 16.70
N LYS A 143 -8.01 1.34 17.75
CA LYS A 143 -7.68 0.75 19.06
C LYS A 143 -8.88 0.05 19.73
N GLU A 144 -10.08 0.65 19.64
CA GLU A 144 -11.31 0.02 20.13
C GLU A 144 -11.63 -1.30 19.41
N TYR A 145 -11.20 -1.46 18.16
CA TYR A 145 -11.34 -2.70 17.38
C TYR A 145 -10.16 -3.67 17.60
N ASN A 146 -9.30 -3.44 18.60
CA ASN A 146 -8.09 -4.23 18.88
C ASN A 146 -7.10 -4.30 17.70
N ILE A 147 -7.05 -3.26 16.88
CA ILE A 147 -6.06 -3.12 15.80
C ILE A 147 -4.81 -2.45 16.36
N HIS A 148 -3.66 -3.06 16.10
CA HIS A 148 -2.37 -2.55 16.52
C HIS A 148 -1.92 -1.44 15.57
N HIS A 149 -2.24 -0.17 15.92
CA HIS A 149 -1.71 0.98 15.19
C HIS A 149 -0.26 1.22 15.62
N ILE A 150 0.64 1.18 14.65
CA ILE A 150 2.09 1.35 14.82
C ILE A 150 2.58 2.55 14.01
N SER A 151 3.42 3.40 14.61
CA SER A 151 3.92 4.65 14.03
C SER A 151 5.33 4.91 14.53
N ASN A 152 6.31 4.89 13.63
CA ASN A 152 7.72 5.09 13.94
C ASN A 152 8.25 4.20 15.06
N GLU A 153 7.84 2.96 15.09
CA GLU A 153 8.24 1.99 16.11
C GLU A 153 8.50 0.61 15.51
N THR A 154 9.28 -0.17 16.23
CA THR A 154 9.54 -1.57 15.93
C THR A 154 8.90 -2.44 17.01
N ILE A 155 8.12 -3.43 16.58
CA ILE A 155 7.52 -4.43 17.46
C ILE A 155 8.01 -5.82 17.10
N VAL A 156 7.88 -6.75 18.06
CA VAL A 156 8.18 -8.16 17.86
C VAL A 156 6.88 -8.95 17.78
N ILE A 157 6.72 -9.72 16.72
CA ILE A 157 5.61 -10.65 16.54
C ILE A 157 6.13 -12.03 16.93
N GLN A 158 5.59 -12.56 18.01
CA GLN A 158 6.04 -13.81 18.60
C GLN A 158 5.10 -14.96 18.24
N SER A 159 5.66 -16.12 17.93
CA SER A 159 5.00 -17.41 17.84
C SER A 159 5.57 -18.35 18.91
N GLU A 160 5.07 -19.58 19.01
CA GLU A 160 5.52 -20.55 20.03
C GLU A 160 7.03 -20.83 20.00
N THR A 161 7.63 -20.88 18.80
CA THR A 161 9.03 -21.31 18.60
C THR A 161 9.88 -20.30 17.84
N GLY A 162 9.43 -19.04 17.71
CA GLY A 162 10.19 -18.02 16.98
C GLY A 162 9.53 -16.66 17.00
N PHE A 163 10.23 -15.71 16.45
CA PHE A 163 9.72 -14.33 16.34
C PHE A 163 10.26 -13.68 15.09
N ILE A 164 9.48 -12.75 14.55
CA ILE A 164 9.85 -11.82 13.47
C ILE A 164 9.66 -10.39 13.98
N SER A 165 10.27 -9.42 13.35
CA SER A 165 10.07 -8.03 13.71
C SER A 165 9.32 -7.26 12.64
N LEU A 166 8.53 -6.29 13.06
CA LEU A 166 7.74 -5.40 12.20
C LEU A 166 8.01 -3.96 12.61
N THR A 167 8.43 -3.15 11.64
CA THR A 167 8.61 -1.71 11.83
C THR A 167 7.65 -0.94 10.95
N ALA A 168 7.00 0.09 11.49
CA ALA A 168 6.34 1.11 10.69
C ALA A 168 7.22 2.37 10.63
N PHE A 169 7.43 2.89 9.44
CA PHE A 169 8.23 4.09 9.21
C PHE A 169 7.39 5.18 8.52
N ASP A 170 7.04 6.21 9.29
CA ASP A 170 6.24 7.34 8.83
C ASP A 170 7.12 8.38 8.15
N LEU A 171 7.01 8.50 6.85
CA LEU A 171 7.81 9.45 6.10
C LEU A 171 7.30 10.88 6.28
N GLU A 172 8.24 11.81 6.41
CA GLU A 172 7.93 13.22 6.44
C GLU A 172 7.37 13.71 5.09
N LYS A 173 6.57 14.80 5.13
CA LYS A 173 5.97 15.43 3.95
C LYS A 173 6.97 15.73 2.83
N LYS A 174 8.22 16.08 3.17
CA LYS A 174 9.28 16.37 2.18
C LYS A 174 9.58 15.19 1.24
N TYR A 175 9.34 13.95 1.69
CA TYR A 175 9.58 12.74 0.89
C TYR A 175 8.43 12.39 -0.06
N TYR A 176 7.35 13.16 -0.05
CA TYR A 176 6.20 13.04 -0.97
C TYR A 176 6.12 14.19 -1.97
N GLN A 177 7.21 14.92 -2.21
CA GLN A 177 7.23 16.03 -3.15
C GLN A 177 6.99 15.56 -4.59
N ARG A 178 6.25 16.39 -5.34
CA ARG A 178 6.02 16.16 -6.76
C ARG A 178 7.24 16.55 -7.58
N PHE A 179 7.49 15.86 -8.69
CA PHE A 179 8.58 16.11 -9.63
C PHE A 179 10.01 15.99 -9.08
N HIS A 180 10.17 15.78 -7.78
CA HIS A 180 11.46 15.67 -7.14
C HIS A 180 11.44 14.59 -6.05
N VAL A 181 12.43 13.72 -6.06
CA VAL A 181 12.63 12.70 -5.02
C VAL A 181 13.87 13.11 -4.23
N PRO A 182 13.71 13.75 -3.06
CA PRO A 182 14.85 14.11 -2.24
C PRO A 182 15.56 12.86 -1.74
N ARG A 183 16.89 12.92 -1.61
CA ARG A 183 17.64 11.81 -1.02
C ARG A 183 17.25 11.65 0.46
N MET A 184 17.02 10.41 0.87
CA MET A 184 16.87 10.05 2.28
C MET A 184 18.18 9.42 2.77
N PRO A 185 18.92 10.04 3.69
CA PRO A 185 20.09 9.41 4.28
C PRO A 185 19.66 8.33 5.28
N LEU A 186 20.47 7.28 5.40
CA LEU A 186 20.26 6.21 6.38
C LEU A 186 20.12 6.76 7.81
N SER A 187 20.98 7.71 8.17
CA SER A 187 20.95 8.34 9.50
C SER A 187 19.63 9.03 9.85
N HIS A 188 18.87 9.48 8.84
CA HIS A 188 17.51 10.00 9.07
C HIS A 188 16.57 8.88 9.51
N MET A 189 16.56 7.76 8.79
CA MET A 189 15.74 6.60 9.17
C MET A 189 16.11 6.08 10.56
N GLU A 190 17.42 5.90 10.84
CA GLU A 190 17.93 5.50 12.16
C GLU A 190 17.55 6.47 13.28
N SER A 191 17.48 7.77 12.99
CA SER A 191 17.06 8.77 13.99
C SER A 191 15.57 8.68 14.35
N VAL A 192 14.75 8.09 13.48
CA VAL A 192 13.30 7.97 13.66
C VAL A 192 12.91 6.62 14.24
N VAL A 193 13.40 5.52 13.66
CA VAL A 193 12.99 4.14 14.07
C VAL A 193 14.12 3.35 14.75
N GLY A 194 15.28 3.98 14.98
CA GLY A 194 16.44 3.30 15.57
C GLY A 194 17.19 2.45 14.58
N SER A 195 18.14 1.65 15.10
CA SER A 195 18.90 0.69 14.31
C SER A 195 18.06 -0.54 14.00
N SER A 196 18.35 -1.20 12.88
CA SER A 196 17.70 -2.46 12.50
C SER A 196 17.86 -3.51 13.58
N PRO A 197 16.85 -4.40 13.78
CA PRO A 197 16.90 -5.48 14.78
C PRO A 197 17.97 -6.57 14.57
N GLY A 198 18.75 -6.50 13.50
CA GLY A 198 19.88 -7.41 13.27
C GLY A 198 19.47 -8.73 12.61
N ASN A 199 19.80 -9.87 13.26
CA ASN A 199 19.62 -11.22 12.65
C ASN A 199 18.19 -11.79 12.77
N ILE A 200 17.17 -10.93 12.89
CA ILE A 200 15.76 -11.33 12.92
C ILE A 200 15.16 -11.03 11.55
N PHE A 201 14.29 -11.91 11.04
CA PHE A 201 13.53 -11.58 9.83
C PHE A 201 12.71 -10.32 10.07
N HIS A 202 12.94 -9.32 9.24
CA HIS A 202 12.45 -7.97 9.46
C HIS A 202 11.52 -7.48 8.35
N ILE A 203 10.27 -7.20 8.72
CA ILE A 203 9.27 -6.59 7.84
C ILE A 203 9.22 -5.08 8.11
N LEU A 204 9.29 -4.27 7.06
CA LEU A 204 9.16 -2.83 7.11
C LEU A 204 7.88 -2.39 6.36
N LEU A 205 6.98 -1.72 7.07
CA LEU A 205 5.89 -0.95 6.46
C LEU A 205 6.39 0.46 6.17
N ALA A 206 6.61 0.78 4.90
CA ALA A 206 7.06 2.10 4.46
C ALA A 206 6.29 2.50 3.20
N HIS A 207 5.34 3.41 3.37
CA HIS A 207 4.33 3.71 2.35
C HIS A 207 4.93 4.13 0.99
N ASN A 208 6.07 4.86 0.94
CA ASN A 208 6.68 5.36 -0.29
C ASN A 208 7.81 4.44 -0.81
N PRO A 209 7.70 3.85 -2.02
CA PRO A 209 8.66 2.89 -2.55
C PRO A 209 9.98 3.52 -3.03
N ASN A 210 10.04 4.84 -3.18
CA ASN A 210 11.22 5.51 -3.75
C ASN A 210 12.52 5.30 -2.96
N TYR A 211 12.42 4.87 -1.71
CA TYR A 211 13.54 4.80 -0.79
C TYR A 211 14.01 3.36 -0.50
N LEU A 212 13.67 2.42 -1.39
CA LEU A 212 14.04 1.00 -1.24
C LEU A 212 15.51 0.82 -0.89
N LYS A 213 16.41 1.57 -1.54
CA LYS A 213 17.84 1.49 -1.21
C LYS A 213 18.12 1.86 0.25
N THR A 214 17.49 2.90 0.78
CA THR A 214 17.68 3.30 2.19
C THR A 214 17.09 2.25 3.13
N TYR A 215 15.97 1.63 2.76
CA TYR A 215 15.34 0.57 3.54
C TYR A 215 16.21 -0.69 3.57
N ALA A 216 16.85 -1.03 2.45
CA ALA A 216 17.82 -2.11 2.34
C ALA A 216 19.10 -1.82 3.14
N ASP A 217 19.66 -0.61 2.98
CA ASP A 217 20.84 -0.17 3.74
C ASP A 217 20.57 -0.15 5.25
N TRP A 218 19.32 0.05 5.68
CA TRP A 218 18.90 -0.03 7.09
C TRP A 218 18.81 -1.48 7.59
N GLY A 219 18.56 -2.46 6.71
CA GLY A 219 18.54 -3.88 7.02
C GLY A 219 17.17 -4.52 7.07
N SER A 220 16.20 -4.01 6.30
CA SER A 220 14.91 -4.70 6.09
C SER A 220 15.11 -5.94 5.24
N ASP A 221 14.42 -7.04 5.56
CA ASP A 221 14.35 -8.23 4.71
C ASP A 221 13.18 -8.12 3.72
N LEU A 222 12.02 -7.68 4.21
CA LEU A 222 10.81 -7.46 3.43
C LEU A 222 10.29 -6.04 3.63
N VAL A 223 10.09 -5.30 2.55
CA VAL A 223 9.46 -3.98 2.54
C VAL A 223 8.07 -4.09 1.91
N LEU A 224 7.06 -3.58 2.57
CA LEU A 224 5.70 -3.48 2.05
C LEU A 224 5.35 -2.01 1.82
N ALA A 225 5.06 -1.67 0.56
CA ALA A 225 4.83 -0.29 0.12
C ALA A 225 3.58 -0.13 -0.74
N GLY A 226 3.05 1.09 -0.77
CA GLY A 226 1.91 1.51 -1.58
C GLY A 226 2.19 2.79 -2.35
N HIS A 227 1.28 3.78 -2.23
CA HIS A 227 1.42 5.14 -2.73
C HIS A 227 1.40 5.31 -4.26
N PHE A 228 1.98 4.39 -5.03
CA PHE A 228 2.15 4.57 -6.48
C PHE A 228 0.97 4.09 -7.31
N HIS A 229 0.02 3.39 -6.69
CA HIS A 229 -1.21 2.90 -7.33
C HIS A 229 -0.98 2.18 -8.66
N GLY A 230 0.15 1.51 -8.83
CA GLY A 230 0.53 0.88 -10.09
C GLY A 230 0.83 1.89 -11.21
N GLY A 231 0.96 3.19 -10.90
CA GLY A 231 1.17 4.26 -11.88
C GLY A 231 -0.10 4.60 -12.67
N MET A 232 -1.27 4.64 -12.03
CA MET A 232 -2.62 4.96 -12.55
C MET A 232 -2.99 4.24 -13.86
N VAL A 233 -2.23 4.43 -14.91
CA VAL A 233 -2.33 3.75 -16.21
C VAL A 233 -1.11 2.86 -16.37
N ARG A 234 -1.33 1.60 -16.74
CA ARG A 234 -0.25 0.66 -17.06
C ARG A 234 -0.25 0.34 -18.54
N ILE A 235 0.91 0.20 -19.11
CA ILE A 235 1.08 -0.33 -20.45
C ILE A 235 1.56 -1.78 -20.30
N PRO A 236 0.84 -2.77 -20.83
CA PRO A 236 1.28 -4.17 -20.78
C PRO A 236 2.74 -4.30 -21.21
N LYS A 237 3.56 -5.00 -20.42
CA LYS A 237 5.01 -5.19 -20.58
C LYS A 237 5.91 -3.96 -20.30
N PHE A 238 5.37 -2.74 -20.22
CA PHE A 238 6.16 -1.53 -19.95
C PHE A 238 5.94 -0.97 -18.54
N GLY A 239 4.88 -1.41 -17.86
CA GLY A 239 4.60 -0.98 -16.48
C GLY A 239 3.77 0.30 -16.37
N GLY A 240 3.86 0.96 -15.20
CA GLY A 240 3.13 2.17 -14.86
C GLY A 240 3.63 3.39 -15.61
N VAL A 241 2.69 4.24 -16.08
CA VAL A 241 3.04 5.41 -16.90
C VAL A 241 3.40 6.62 -16.06
N ILE A 242 2.65 6.88 -14.98
CA ILE A 242 2.86 8.07 -14.15
C ILE A 242 2.48 7.79 -12.69
N SER A 243 3.36 8.13 -11.76
CA SER A 243 3.10 8.02 -10.33
C SER A 243 2.33 9.23 -9.78
N PRO A 244 1.74 9.15 -8.55
CA PRO A 244 1.13 10.31 -7.87
C PRO A 244 2.11 11.47 -7.64
N GLN A 245 3.41 11.20 -7.61
CA GLN A 245 4.47 12.22 -7.54
C GLN A 245 4.90 12.77 -8.90
N PHE A 246 4.14 12.46 -9.99
CA PHE A 246 4.41 12.87 -11.38
C PHE A 246 5.74 12.38 -11.96
N GLN A 247 6.21 11.22 -11.49
CA GLN A 247 7.31 10.52 -12.14
C GLN A 247 6.77 9.78 -13.36
N ILE A 248 7.34 10.05 -14.51
CA ILE A 248 6.97 9.37 -15.77
C ILE A 248 7.82 8.10 -15.85
N PHE A 249 7.16 6.96 -16.10
CA PHE A 249 7.77 5.62 -16.06
C PHE A 249 8.62 5.41 -14.80
N PRO A 250 8.00 5.46 -13.60
CA PRO A 250 8.73 5.35 -12.35
C PRO A 250 9.52 4.03 -12.29
N LYS A 251 10.69 4.05 -11.64
CA LYS A 251 11.53 2.86 -11.44
C LYS A 251 10.75 1.73 -10.75
N TYR A 252 9.91 2.10 -9.79
CA TYR A 252 9.02 1.19 -9.08
C TYR A 252 7.60 1.56 -9.41
N ASP A 253 6.77 0.59 -9.76
CA ASP A 253 5.36 0.84 -10.13
C ASP A 253 4.38 -0.13 -9.45
N ALA A 254 4.60 -1.44 -9.54
CA ALA A 254 3.85 -2.47 -8.83
C ALA A 254 4.54 -3.82 -8.96
N GLY A 255 4.36 -4.70 -7.98
CA GLY A 255 4.92 -6.04 -7.93
C GLY A 255 6.16 -6.14 -7.06
N GLU A 256 7.03 -7.07 -7.37
CA GLU A 256 8.21 -7.40 -6.59
C GLU A 256 9.46 -6.73 -7.12
N PHE A 257 10.26 -6.15 -6.21
CA PHE A 257 11.54 -5.49 -6.50
C PHE A 257 12.59 -5.91 -5.47
N HIS A 258 13.87 -5.90 -5.88
CA HIS A 258 14.98 -6.27 -5.02
C HIS A 258 16.05 -5.17 -4.94
N GLU A 259 16.64 -5.05 -3.75
CA GLU A 259 17.85 -4.26 -3.52
C GLU A 259 18.74 -5.06 -2.55
N GLY A 260 19.82 -5.69 -3.08
CA GLY A 260 20.60 -6.67 -2.33
C GLY A 260 19.73 -7.87 -1.91
N GLU A 261 19.73 -8.18 -0.61
CA GLU A 261 18.91 -9.26 -0.01
C GLU A 261 17.49 -8.78 0.37
N THR A 262 17.19 -7.50 0.22
CA THR A 262 15.89 -6.93 0.58
C THR A 262 14.92 -7.09 -0.57
N THR A 263 13.75 -7.68 -0.30
CA THR A 263 12.62 -7.74 -1.22
C THR A 263 11.60 -6.65 -0.88
N MET A 264 11.09 -5.92 -1.87
CA MET A 264 9.97 -5.00 -1.70
C MET A 264 8.77 -5.50 -2.51
N ILE A 265 7.63 -5.64 -1.86
CA ILE A 265 6.32 -5.80 -2.50
C ILE A 265 5.65 -4.44 -2.55
N LEU A 266 5.43 -3.96 -3.77
CA LEU A 266 4.75 -2.70 -4.04
C LEU A 266 3.35 -2.99 -4.59
N SER A 267 2.34 -2.73 -3.77
CA SER A 267 0.94 -2.94 -4.13
C SER A 267 0.44 -1.85 -5.09
N ARG A 268 -0.47 -2.23 -5.99
CA ARG A 268 -1.25 -1.27 -6.80
C ARG A 268 -2.34 -0.55 -5.99
N GLY A 269 -2.49 -0.92 -4.72
CA GLY A 269 -3.50 -0.36 -3.85
C GLY A 269 -4.94 -0.70 -4.24
N LEU A 270 -5.86 -0.48 -3.34
CA LEU A 270 -7.27 -0.82 -3.50
C LEU A 270 -8.08 0.30 -4.17
N GLY A 271 -7.93 1.54 -3.72
CA GLY A 271 -8.70 2.69 -4.19
C GLY A 271 -7.95 3.60 -5.15
N ASN A 272 -8.51 4.77 -5.37
CA ASN A 272 -7.93 5.82 -6.20
C ASN A 272 -7.81 7.11 -5.42
N HIS A 273 -6.67 7.78 -5.55
CA HIS A 273 -6.42 9.04 -4.86
C HIS A 273 -7.24 10.23 -5.45
N SER A 274 -6.79 10.79 -6.57
CA SER A 274 -7.35 12.04 -7.11
C SER A 274 -8.14 11.83 -8.39
N ILE A 275 -7.64 10.99 -9.27
CA ILE A 275 -8.23 10.67 -10.56
C ILE A 275 -8.66 9.22 -10.51
N LYS A 276 -9.96 8.97 -10.69
CA LYS A 276 -10.52 7.61 -10.70
C LYS A 276 -10.24 6.93 -12.05
N LEU A 277 -8.97 6.85 -12.42
CA LEU A 277 -8.51 6.27 -13.68
C LEU A 277 -7.59 5.06 -13.39
N ARG A 278 -8.03 3.89 -13.78
CA ARG A 278 -7.24 2.65 -13.81
C ARG A 278 -7.38 2.03 -15.19
N LEU A 279 -6.29 1.87 -15.91
CA LEU A 279 -6.25 1.18 -17.20
C LEU A 279 -5.16 0.13 -17.17
N PHE A 280 -5.54 -1.14 -17.36
CA PHE A 280 -4.70 -2.32 -17.17
C PHE A 280 -4.06 -2.36 -15.77
N ASN A 281 -4.82 -1.90 -14.77
CA ASN A 281 -4.32 -1.60 -13.44
C ASN A 281 -5.41 -1.85 -12.37
N LYS A 282 -5.86 -3.08 -12.24
CA LYS A 282 -6.92 -3.45 -11.28
C LYS A 282 -6.48 -3.24 -9.83
N PRO A 283 -7.42 -2.91 -8.90
CA PRO A 283 -7.17 -2.93 -7.46
C PRO A 283 -6.59 -4.25 -7.00
N GLU A 284 -5.65 -4.20 -6.05
CA GLU A 284 -4.85 -5.34 -5.62
C GLU A 284 -4.96 -5.61 -4.14
N ILE A 285 -5.13 -6.88 -3.81
CA ILE A 285 -4.85 -7.48 -2.51
C ILE A 285 -3.55 -8.25 -2.68
N SER A 286 -2.51 -7.95 -1.91
CA SER A 286 -1.26 -8.70 -1.96
C SER A 286 -1.29 -9.81 -0.90
N CYS A 287 -1.21 -11.06 -1.33
CA CYS A 287 -1.14 -12.25 -0.47
C CYS A 287 0.29 -12.76 -0.46
N ILE A 288 0.95 -12.73 0.69
CA ILE A 288 2.37 -13.02 0.85
C ILE A 288 2.53 -14.24 1.74
N GLU A 289 3.20 -15.27 1.24
CA GLU A 289 3.55 -16.46 2.02
C GLU A 289 5.03 -16.41 2.39
N LEU A 290 5.32 -16.52 3.69
CA LEU A 290 6.69 -16.62 4.18
C LEU A 290 7.16 -18.05 4.05
N LYS A 291 8.39 -18.25 3.56
CA LYS A 291 9.03 -19.57 3.41
C LYS A 291 10.39 -19.57 4.04
N LYS A 292 10.59 -20.53 4.94
CA LYS A 292 11.92 -20.78 5.47
C LYS A 292 12.77 -21.43 4.38
N ARG A 293 13.93 -20.82 4.13
CA ARG A 293 14.96 -21.41 3.26
C ARG A 293 15.93 -22.21 4.13
N ASP A 294 16.22 -23.45 3.73
CA ASP A 294 17.21 -24.35 4.36
C ASP A 294 18.67 -23.85 4.23
#